data_55ea5dfa14965aecc2d015a08b074b09
#
_entry.id   55ea5dfa14965aecc2d015a08b074b09
#
_cell.length_a   1.000
_cell.length_b   1.000
_cell.length_c   1.000
_cell.angle_alpha   90.00
_cell.angle_beta   90.00
_cell.angle_gamma   90.00
#
_symmetry.space_group_name_H-M   'P 1'
#
loop_
_entity.id
_entity.type
_entity.pdbx_description
1 polymer ?
#
loop_
_entity_poly.entity_id
_entity_poly.type
_entity_poly.pdbx_seq_one_letter_code
_entity_poly.pdbx_strand_id
1 'polypeptide(L)'
;LTYTVLLSRQAENFYKKLNTPLKDKVREALIALQNQPRLGKPLHGDLKGNYSIRIGKIRIIYSVSEKDKTIYTVAIGPRKTVYQK
;
A
#
# COMPACT_ATOMS: atom_id res chain seq x y z
N LEU A 1 0.29 -3.65 -19.65
CA LEU A 1 0.99 -4.46 -18.66
C LEU A 1 0.58 -4.04 -17.26
N THR A 2 0.36 -5.01 -16.41
CA THR A 2 0.01 -4.75 -15.02
C THR A 2 1.13 -5.21 -14.10
N TYR A 3 1.22 -4.55 -12.95
CA TYR A 3 2.17 -4.94 -11.93
C TYR A 3 1.54 -5.99 -11.03
N THR A 4 2.38 -6.86 -10.49
CA THR A 4 1.95 -7.81 -9.46
C THR A 4 1.97 -7.10 -8.12
N VAL A 5 0.93 -7.32 -7.29
CA VAL A 5 0.88 -6.73 -5.97
C VAL A 5 1.12 -7.80 -4.93
N LEU A 6 2.12 -7.59 -4.08
CA LEU A 6 2.44 -8.48 -2.98
C LEU A 6 2.26 -7.72 -1.67
N LEU A 7 1.80 -8.40 -0.64
CA LEU A 7 1.59 -7.81 0.67
C LEU A 7 2.56 -8.42 1.67
N SER A 8 3.16 -7.57 2.50
CA SER A 8 3.92 -8.05 3.64
C SER A 8 2.98 -8.80 4.59
N ARG A 9 3.57 -9.55 5.52
CA ARG A 9 2.76 -10.25 6.51
C ARG A 9 1.91 -9.27 7.32
N GLN A 10 2.50 -8.14 7.70
CA GLN A 10 1.78 -7.13 8.45
C GLN A 10 0.59 -6.59 7.65
N ALA A 11 0.83 -6.27 6.38
CA ALA A 11 -0.22 -5.73 5.52
C ALA A 11 -1.33 -6.75 5.32
N GLU A 12 -0.97 -8.01 5.10
CA GLU A 12 -1.96 -9.05 4.90
C GLU A 12 -2.80 -9.26 6.14
N ASN A 13 -2.16 -9.33 7.31
CA ASN A 13 -2.89 -9.53 8.55
C ASN A 13 -3.83 -8.36 8.85
N PHE A 14 -3.37 -7.16 8.62
CA PHE A 14 -4.22 -5.99 8.82
C PHE A 14 -5.41 -6.00 7.88
N TYR A 15 -5.16 -6.30 6.62
CA TYR A 15 -6.21 -6.34 5.61
C TYR A 15 -7.30 -7.36 5.97
N LYS A 16 -6.89 -8.53 6.43
CA LYS A 16 -7.85 -9.60 6.77
C LYS A 16 -8.81 -9.19 7.88
N LYS A 17 -8.39 -8.28 8.75
CA LYS A 17 -9.20 -7.87 9.90
C LYS A 17 -10.11 -6.68 9.61
N LEU A 18 -10.03 -6.11 8.42
CA LEU A 18 -10.87 -4.97 8.09
C LEU A 18 -12.31 -5.41 7.87
N ASN A 19 -13.25 -4.51 8.18
CA ASN A 19 -14.64 -4.76 7.82
C ASN A 19 -14.78 -4.69 6.30
N THR A 20 -15.88 -5.24 5.80
CA THR A 20 -16.06 -5.40 4.36
C THR A 20 -15.99 -4.10 3.57
N PRO A 21 -16.67 -3.03 3.98
CA PRO A 21 -16.60 -1.79 3.18
C PRO A 21 -15.17 -1.27 3.04
N LEU A 22 -14.41 -1.28 4.13
CA LEU A 22 -13.05 -0.77 4.09
C LEU A 22 -12.13 -1.74 3.35
N LYS A 23 -12.35 -3.03 3.54
CA LYS A 23 -11.58 -4.05 2.82
C LYS A 23 -11.74 -3.88 1.31
N ASP A 24 -12.98 -3.62 0.86
CA ASP A 24 -13.23 -3.41 -0.57
C ASP A 24 -12.50 -2.19 -1.09
N LYS A 25 -12.47 -1.11 -0.31
CA LYS A 25 -11.76 0.10 -0.74
C LYS A 25 -10.27 -0.13 -0.84
N VAL A 26 -9.69 -0.87 0.10
CA VAL A 26 -8.27 -1.21 0.04
C VAL A 26 -7.99 -2.05 -1.19
N ARG A 27 -8.84 -3.05 -1.45
CA ARG A 27 -8.64 -3.91 -2.60
C ARG A 27 -8.70 -3.10 -3.90
N GLU A 28 -9.66 -2.19 -4.01
CA GLU A 28 -9.77 -1.36 -5.20
C GLU A 28 -8.53 -0.50 -5.40
N ALA A 29 -7.99 0.03 -4.31
CA ALA A 29 -6.77 0.82 -4.40
C ALA A 29 -5.60 -0.01 -4.89
N LEU A 30 -5.46 -1.23 -4.36
CA LEU A 30 -4.37 -2.12 -4.79
C LEU A 30 -4.53 -2.49 -6.26
N ILE A 31 -5.76 -2.71 -6.72
CA ILE A 31 -5.99 -2.99 -8.13
C ILE A 31 -5.61 -1.79 -8.99
N ALA A 32 -5.96 -0.58 -8.55
CA ALA A 32 -5.60 0.62 -9.28
C ALA A 32 -4.08 0.77 -9.41
N LEU A 33 -3.33 0.38 -8.37
CA LEU A 33 -1.88 0.45 -8.41
C LEU A 33 -1.28 -0.46 -9.47
N GLN A 34 -1.95 -1.55 -9.82
CA GLN A 34 -1.45 -2.46 -10.84
C GLN A 34 -1.29 -1.76 -12.19
N ASN A 35 -2.13 -0.78 -12.46
CA ASN A 35 -2.07 -0.03 -13.71
C ASN A 35 -1.39 1.32 -13.55
N GLN A 36 -1.37 1.86 -12.33
CA GLN A 36 -0.79 3.16 -12.06
C GLN A 36 0.06 3.07 -10.79
N PRO A 37 1.25 2.48 -10.90
CA PRO A 37 2.04 2.24 -9.68
C PRO A 37 2.48 3.49 -8.95
N ARG A 38 2.50 4.64 -9.62
CA ARG A 38 2.90 5.89 -8.95
C ARG A 38 1.71 6.75 -8.57
N LEU A 39 0.55 6.13 -8.42
CA LEU A 39 -0.67 6.83 -8.02
C LEU A 39 -0.54 7.46 -6.63
N GLY A 40 0.19 6.82 -5.73
CA GLY A 40 0.34 7.33 -4.38
C GLY A 40 1.31 8.50 -4.30
N LYS A 41 1.36 9.10 -3.12
CA LYS A 41 2.24 10.23 -2.87
C LYS A 41 3.62 9.71 -2.46
N PRO A 42 4.70 10.17 -3.09
CA PRO A 42 6.03 9.72 -2.71
C PRO A 42 6.40 10.22 -1.30
N LEU A 43 7.09 9.37 -0.57
CA LEU A 43 7.52 9.70 0.79
C LEU A 43 8.97 10.14 0.78
N HIS A 44 9.36 10.81 1.85
CA HIS A 44 10.68 11.39 1.97
C HIS A 44 11.36 10.92 3.25
N GLY A 45 12.62 11.31 3.40
CA GLY A 45 13.38 10.96 4.61
C GLY A 45 13.64 9.46 4.68
N ASP A 46 13.42 8.90 5.84
CA ASP A 46 13.68 7.47 6.07
C ASP A 46 12.80 6.57 5.21
N LEU A 47 11.71 7.11 4.69
CA LEU A 47 10.79 6.33 3.87
C LEU A 47 10.93 6.63 2.39
N LYS A 48 12.03 7.28 2.01
CA LYS A 48 12.28 7.58 0.61
C LYS A 48 12.27 6.29 -0.21
N GLY A 49 11.65 6.36 -1.39
CA GLY A 49 11.49 5.18 -2.24
C GLY A 49 10.16 4.50 -2.06
N ASN A 50 9.40 4.91 -1.07
CA ASN A 50 8.06 4.38 -0.84
C ASN A 50 7.01 5.40 -1.22
N TYR A 51 5.79 4.92 -1.37
CA TYR A 51 4.62 5.74 -1.69
C TYR A 51 3.54 5.49 -0.64
N SER A 52 2.62 6.42 -0.52
CA SER A 52 1.53 6.30 0.42
C SER A 52 0.20 6.60 -0.26
N ILE A 53 -0.80 5.78 0.01
CA ILE A 53 -2.17 6.05 -0.40
C ILE A 53 -3.03 6.10 0.86
N ARG A 54 -3.82 7.16 0.97
CA ARG A 54 -4.71 7.35 2.10
C ARG A 54 -6.09 6.81 1.75
N ILE A 55 -6.64 5.99 2.66
CA ILE A 55 -7.99 5.48 2.53
C ILE A 55 -8.68 5.71 3.87
N GLY A 56 -9.44 6.80 3.96
CA GLY A 56 -10.04 7.16 5.23
C GLY A 56 -8.98 7.42 6.29
N LYS A 57 -9.04 6.69 7.38
CA LYS A 57 -8.10 6.87 8.50
C LYS A 57 -6.89 5.96 8.40
N ILE A 58 -6.80 5.16 7.37
CA ILE A 58 -5.65 4.26 7.21
C ILE A 58 -4.84 4.68 6.01
N ARG A 59 -3.63 4.13 5.95
CA ARG A 59 -2.71 4.36 4.84
C ARG A 59 -2.12 3.06 4.37
N ILE A 60 -1.83 3.01 3.09
CA ILE A 60 -1.12 1.91 2.45
C ILE A 60 0.25 2.45 2.07
N ILE A 61 1.30 1.82 2.58
CA ILE A 61 2.69 2.17 2.23
C ILE A 61 3.21 1.09 1.30
N TYR A 62 3.72 1.50 0.15
CA TYR A 62 4.21 0.53 -0.82
C TYR A 62 5.42 1.05 -1.56
N SER A 63 6.17 0.14 -2.14
CA SER A 63 7.27 0.48 -3.02
C SER A 63 7.05 -0.20 -4.37
N VAL A 64 7.76 0.28 -5.39
CA VAL A 64 7.61 -0.21 -6.76
C VAL A 64 8.93 -0.72 -7.25
N SER A 65 8.94 -1.94 -7.77
CA SER A 65 10.09 -2.49 -8.47
C SER A 65 9.79 -2.49 -9.96
N GLU A 66 10.45 -1.60 -10.68
CA GLU A 66 10.28 -1.57 -12.14
C GLU A 66 10.88 -2.80 -12.78
N LYS A 67 11.98 -3.27 -12.23
CA LYS A 67 12.65 -4.46 -12.76
C LYS A 67 11.74 -5.68 -12.68
N ASP A 68 11.10 -5.86 -11.54
CA ASP A 68 10.26 -7.04 -11.31
C ASP A 68 8.81 -6.80 -11.67
N LYS A 69 8.45 -5.59 -12.04
CA LYS A 69 7.06 -5.22 -12.29
C LYS A 69 6.19 -5.61 -11.12
N THR A 70 6.65 -5.27 -9.91
CA THR A 70 6.00 -5.69 -8.68
C THR A 70 5.82 -4.50 -7.75
N ILE A 71 4.68 -4.47 -7.08
CA ILE A 71 4.38 -3.51 -6.04
C ILE A 71 4.42 -4.25 -4.72
N TYR A 72 5.33 -3.81 -3.83
CA TYR A 72 5.47 -4.41 -2.52
C TYR A 72 4.72 -3.55 -1.52
N THR A 73 3.62 -4.08 -1.00
CA THR A 73 2.85 -3.38 0.02
C THR A 73 3.51 -3.64 1.36
N VAL A 74 4.24 -2.63 1.82
CA VAL A 74 5.09 -2.75 2.99
C VAL A 74 4.27 -2.75 4.28
N ALA A 75 3.25 -1.91 4.34
CA ALA A 75 2.44 -1.80 5.54
C ALA A 75 1.08 -1.20 5.22
N ILE A 76 0.09 -1.62 6.00
CA ILE A 76 -1.24 -1.02 5.98
C ILE A 76 -1.62 -0.79 7.43
N GLY A 77 -2.14 0.38 7.74
CA GLY A 77 -2.57 0.63 9.11
C GLY A 77 -2.97 2.06 9.32
N PRO A 78 -3.35 2.39 10.58
CA PRO A 78 -3.67 3.77 10.92
C PRO A 78 -2.46 4.66 10.67
N ARG A 79 -2.73 5.90 10.28
CA ARG A 79 -1.65 6.82 9.93
C ARG A 79 -0.54 6.88 10.97
N LYS A 80 -0.93 6.99 12.24
CA LYS A 80 0.07 7.12 13.30
C LYS A 80 0.96 5.89 13.40
N THR A 81 0.36 4.72 13.36
CA THR A 81 1.08 3.47 13.54
C THR A 81 1.98 3.15 12.36
N VAL A 82 1.48 3.40 11.16
CA VAL A 82 2.18 3.02 9.94
C VAL A 82 3.49 3.78 9.77
N TYR A 83 3.54 5.03 10.23
CA TYR A 83 4.74 5.84 10.09
C TYR A 83 5.70 5.70 11.25
N GLN A 84 5.34 4.98 12.28
CA GLN A 84 6.25 4.76 13.41
C GLN A 84 7.23 3.63 13.09
N LYS A 85 8.44 3.79 13.56
CA LYS A 85 9.51 2.81 13.36
C LYS A 85 9.83 2.09 14.65
#